data_3e0d555dd63b78481b759cc8945cbab6
#
_entry.id   3e0d555dd63b78481b759cc8945cbab6
#
_cell.length_a   1.000
_cell.length_b   1.000
_cell.length_c   1.000
_cell.angle_alpha   90.00
_cell.angle_beta   90.00
_cell.angle_gamma   90.00
#
_symmetry.space_group_name_H-M   'P 1'
#
loop_
_entity.id
_entity.type
_entity.pdbx_description
1 polymer ?
#
loop_
_entity_poly.entity_id
_entity_poly.type
_entity_poly.pdbx_seq_one_letter_code
_entity_poly.pdbx_strand_id
1 'polypeptide(L)'
;MQTEITDYIYNKVKELIQHLGMSQSAIDRYDTLIISAIVIVIAIAAMEITYRVTLFATKRIVRRKHYNFLTQMLKSNRLRKVSHILVPITINALLPITLAPDTVVLHYIELAVSIYYIVAMVLATIALLGALGDSAFNNSKFHDRPVKGFIQVGKIIVILIATIVIISILTNKSPLYLIGGLGAFAAVLMLMAKDSIMGFVGGFLLLENDMVRLGDWIEIPGTSINGNVSDISLTIVKVRNWDNTIATIPPYTLINGTFINWRGMGESGGRRIARGYTVKLDNIKPCSETMLRRVKKLDSELATYITLKTQQAMSGHTANTANPDGLMNGTIDTNAGLFRAYAEMYLRRHPLIRKDMLVMVRTLEPNGNGLPIQFYCFTTTTEWIAYESIQSEIMEHFASVMPLFELYPFQTAGSRDTVISGLLEGQYPIEHIDGLPYKTMK
;
A
#
# COMPACT_ATOMS: atom_id res chain seq x y z
N MET A 1 -13.35 52.96 42.05
CA MET A 1 -12.03 53.09 41.38
C MET A 1 -12.12 52.86 39.85
N GLN A 2 -12.77 51.82 39.35
CA GLN A 2 -12.90 51.59 37.91
C GLN A 2 -13.85 52.61 37.24
N THR A 3 -14.98 52.91 37.89
CA THR A 3 -15.95 53.97 37.47
C THR A 3 -15.34 55.35 37.44
N GLU A 4 -14.57 55.72 38.45
CA GLU A 4 -13.94 57.06 38.51
C GLU A 4 -12.88 57.28 37.45
N ILE A 5 -12.13 56.22 37.09
CA ILE A 5 -11.16 56.26 35.97
C ILE A 5 -11.89 56.41 34.63
N THR A 6 -13.01 55.70 34.48
CA THR A 6 -13.85 55.74 33.26
C THR A 6 -14.42 57.17 33.08
N ASP A 7 -15.00 57.73 34.14
CA ASP A 7 -15.55 59.10 34.14
C ASP A 7 -14.47 60.15 33.87
N TYR A 8 -13.29 59.97 34.44
CA TYR A 8 -12.16 60.88 34.20
C TYR A 8 -11.71 60.85 32.73
N ILE A 9 -11.51 59.65 32.19
CA ILE A 9 -11.09 59.48 30.77
C ILE A 9 -12.17 59.98 29.81
N TYR A 10 -13.43 59.68 30.08
CA TYR A 10 -14.58 60.14 29.27
C TYR A 10 -14.65 61.67 29.24
N ASN A 11 -14.55 62.36 30.37
CA ASN A 11 -14.58 63.82 30.48
C ASN A 11 -13.37 64.45 29.76
N LYS A 12 -12.18 63.83 29.90
CA LYS A 12 -10.96 64.34 29.22
C LYS A 12 -11.08 64.20 27.67
N VAL A 13 -11.64 63.09 27.19
CA VAL A 13 -11.90 62.90 25.74
C VAL A 13 -12.94 63.91 25.26
N LYS A 14 -13.98 64.19 26.05
CA LYS A 14 -15.02 65.17 25.73
C LYS A 14 -14.44 66.61 25.67
N GLU A 15 -13.57 66.99 26.61
CA GLU A 15 -12.83 68.27 26.54
C GLU A 15 -11.98 68.36 25.26
N LEU A 16 -11.29 67.31 24.89
CA LEU A 16 -10.42 67.30 23.71
C LEU A 16 -11.21 67.44 22.42
N ILE A 17 -12.39 66.82 22.34
CA ILE A 17 -13.32 66.93 21.22
C ILE A 17 -13.91 68.37 21.10
N GLN A 18 -14.20 69.02 22.24
CA GLN A 18 -14.64 70.43 22.29
C GLN A 18 -13.55 71.35 21.75
N HIS A 19 -12.30 71.12 22.12
CA HIS A 19 -11.15 71.88 21.57
C HIS A 19 -10.96 71.74 20.06
N LEU A 20 -11.45 70.61 19.46
CA LEU A 20 -11.45 70.39 18.02
C LEU A 20 -12.61 71.10 17.26
N GLY A 21 -13.44 71.90 17.97
CA GLY A 21 -14.43 72.77 17.37
C GLY A 21 -15.83 72.16 17.15
N MET A 22 -16.14 71.03 17.77
CA MET A 22 -17.48 70.44 17.71
C MET A 22 -18.43 71.08 18.71
N SER A 23 -19.71 71.31 18.27
CA SER A 23 -20.74 71.86 19.15
C SER A 23 -21.15 70.87 20.24
N GLN A 24 -21.48 71.36 21.44
CA GLN A 24 -21.88 70.56 22.60
C GLN A 24 -23.06 69.64 22.30
N SER A 25 -24.06 70.12 21.53
CA SER A 25 -25.23 69.34 21.13
C SER A 25 -24.89 68.18 20.15
N ALA A 26 -23.86 68.34 19.35
CA ALA A 26 -23.37 67.28 18.47
C ALA A 26 -22.58 66.23 19.26
N ILE A 27 -21.78 66.64 20.25
CA ILE A 27 -21.03 65.78 21.13
C ILE A 27 -21.99 64.90 21.95
N ASP A 28 -23.01 65.44 22.57
CA ASP A 28 -23.98 64.72 23.40
C ASP A 28 -24.88 63.75 22.56
N ARG A 29 -25.00 63.97 21.25
CA ARG A 29 -25.75 63.09 20.37
C ARG A 29 -24.92 61.93 19.80
N TYR A 30 -23.64 62.13 19.59
CA TYR A 30 -22.75 61.19 18.92
C TYR A 30 -21.55 60.77 19.74
N ASP A 31 -21.53 61.05 21.07
CA ASP A 31 -20.41 60.78 21.99
C ASP A 31 -19.93 59.33 21.90
N THR A 32 -20.86 58.37 21.97
CA THR A 32 -20.57 56.94 21.89
C THR A 32 -19.89 56.54 20.59
N LEU A 33 -20.35 57.09 19.46
CA LEU A 33 -19.78 56.82 18.13
C LEU A 33 -18.39 57.43 17.98
N ILE A 34 -18.21 58.67 18.48
CA ILE A 34 -16.95 59.41 18.39
C ILE A 34 -15.89 58.70 19.26
N ILE A 35 -16.23 58.31 20.48
CA ILE A 35 -15.35 57.60 21.38
C ILE A 35 -14.96 56.24 20.79
N SER A 36 -15.94 55.49 20.25
CA SER A 36 -15.67 54.23 19.58
C SER A 36 -14.73 54.41 18.38
N ALA A 37 -14.90 55.46 17.58
CA ALA A 37 -14.01 55.76 16.46
C ALA A 37 -12.57 56.07 16.93
N ILE A 38 -12.41 56.83 18.00
CA ILE A 38 -11.11 57.12 18.59
C ILE A 38 -10.43 55.84 19.08
N VAL A 39 -11.16 54.98 19.79
CA VAL A 39 -10.63 53.69 20.27
C VAL A 39 -10.16 52.81 19.10
N ILE A 40 -10.94 52.75 18.00
CA ILE A 40 -10.56 52.01 16.80
C ILE A 40 -9.29 52.60 16.16
N VAL A 41 -9.18 53.92 16.07
CA VAL A 41 -7.95 54.58 15.54
C VAL A 41 -6.74 54.28 16.42
N ILE A 42 -6.87 54.32 17.74
CA ILE A 42 -5.80 53.95 18.68
C ILE A 42 -5.40 52.49 18.49
N ALA A 43 -6.37 51.59 18.34
CA ALA A 43 -6.12 50.15 18.12
C ALA A 43 -5.37 49.90 16.82
N ILE A 44 -5.76 50.59 15.74
CA ILE A 44 -5.07 50.52 14.45
C ILE A 44 -3.64 51.04 14.53
N ALA A 45 -3.45 52.18 15.24
CA ALA A 45 -2.12 52.76 15.46
C ALA A 45 -1.22 51.83 16.28
N ALA A 46 -1.75 51.23 17.33
CA ALA A 46 -1.03 50.24 18.16
C ALA A 46 -0.61 49.01 17.32
N MET A 47 -1.50 48.50 16.46
CA MET A 47 -1.20 47.42 15.52
C MET A 47 -0.06 47.83 14.58
N GLU A 48 -0.13 48.98 13.95
CA GLU A 48 0.87 49.41 12.95
C GLU A 48 2.25 49.67 13.62
N ILE A 49 2.28 50.23 14.81
CA ILE A 49 3.51 50.42 15.59
C ILE A 49 4.13 49.03 15.94
N THR A 50 3.33 48.10 16.44
CA THR A 50 3.81 46.75 16.80
C THR A 50 4.27 45.98 15.54
N TYR A 51 3.55 46.10 14.40
CA TYR A 51 3.99 45.55 13.13
C TYR A 51 5.36 46.09 12.70
N ARG A 52 5.58 47.40 12.77
CA ARG A 52 6.86 48.01 12.41
C ARG A 52 8.00 47.60 13.34
N VAL A 53 7.76 47.51 14.66
CA VAL A 53 8.73 47.03 15.61
C VAL A 53 9.08 45.56 15.39
N THR A 54 8.08 44.70 15.23
CA THR A 54 8.28 43.26 14.95
C THR A 54 8.97 43.03 13.61
N LEU A 55 8.61 43.80 12.59
CA LEU A 55 9.27 43.77 11.28
C LEU A 55 10.75 44.14 11.37
N PHE A 56 11.07 45.21 12.09
CA PHE A 56 12.45 45.67 12.30
C PHE A 56 13.26 44.63 13.09
N ALA A 57 12.70 44.11 14.19
CA ALA A 57 13.35 43.08 15.01
C ALA A 57 13.60 41.80 14.21
N THR A 58 12.57 41.30 13.44
CA THR A 58 12.69 40.12 12.65
C THR A 58 13.72 40.28 11.51
N LYS A 59 13.74 41.42 10.80
CA LYS A 59 14.74 41.73 9.80
C LYS A 59 16.18 41.75 10.42
N ARG A 60 16.34 42.28 11.63
CA ARG A 60 17.63 42.35 12.33
C ARG A 60 18.11 40.94 12.71
N ILE A 61 17.19 40.05 13.19
CA ILE A 61 17.50 38.67 13.55
C ILE A 61 17.89 37.85 12.32
N VAL A 62 17.10 37.93 11.26
CA VAL A 62 17.34 37.20 9.99
C VAL A 62 18.67 37.60 9.35
N ARG A 63 19.10 38.88 9.49
CA ARG A 63 20.41 39.34 9.00
C ARG A 63 21.59 38.74 9.78
N ARG A 64 21.40 38.39 11.07
CA ARG A 64 22.45 37.83 11.91
C ARG A 64 22.53 36.30 11.86
N LYS A 65 21.38 35.63 11.76
CA LYS A 65 21.26 34.18 11.69
C LYS A 65 20.14 33.80 10.70
N HIS A 66 20.46 32.92 9.75
CA HIS A 66 19.51 32.45 8.75
C HIS A 66 18.52 31.44 9.37
N TYR A 67 17.43 31.95 9.96
CA TYR A 67 16.31 31.11 10.39
C TYR A 67 15.27 31.03 9.27
N ASN A 68 15.16 29.87 8.63
CA ASN A 68 14.24 29.63 7.51
C ASN A 68 12.80 30.08 7.84
N PHE A 69 12.29 29.77 9.02
CA PHE A 69 10.96 30.15 9.46
C PHE A 69 10.75 31.68 9.50
N LEU A 70 11.67 32.42 10.13
CA LEU A 70 11.58 33.89 10.22
C LEU A 70 11.70 34.55 8.84
N THR A 71 12.52 33.97 7.97
CA THR A 71 12.63 34.43 6.59
C THR A 71 11.31 34.25 5.83
N GLN A 72 10.61 33.13 6.04
CA GLN A 72 9.31 32.90 5.45
C GLN A 72 8.20 33.78 6.04
N MET A 73 8.30 34.15 7.32
CA MET A 73 7.40 35.11 7.95
C MET A 73 7.50 36.52 7.35
N LEU A 74 8.69 36.92 6.87
CA LEU A 74 8.89 38.19 6.18
C LEU A 74 8.25 38.25 4.78
N LYS A 75 8.01 37.08 4.16
CA LYS A 75 7.36 37.00 2.86
C LYS A 75 5.83 37.18 2.99
N SER A 76 5.21 37.67 1.93
CA SER A 76 3.74 37.71 1.77
C SER A 76 2.97 38.43 2.90
N ASN A 77 3.56 39.48 3.53
CA ASN A 77 2.90 40.26 4.59
C ASN A 77 2.38 39.39 5.79
N ARG A 78 2.98 38.25 6.05
CA ARG A 78 2.52 37.31 7.12
C ARG A 78 2.62 37.94 8.50
N LEU A 79 3.67 38.70 8.78
CA LEU A 79 3.81 39.46 10.04
C LEU A 79 2.67 40.44 10.25
N ARG A 80 2.22 41.12 9.19
CA ARG A 80 1.09 42.04 9.29
C ARG A 80 -0.20 41.31 9.66
N LYS A 81 -0.45 40.11 9.06
CA LYS A 81 -1.62 39.29 9.41
C LYS A 81 -1.61 38.86 10.89
N VAL A 82 -0.45 38.53 11.45
CA VAL A 82 -0.32 38.23 12.87
C VAL A 82 -0.55 39.46 13.74
N SER A 83 -0.07 40.61 13.31
CA SER A 83 -0.25 41.87 14.09
C SER A 83 -1.71 42.34 14.18
N HIS A 84 -2.60 41.89 13.24
CA HIS A 84 -4.04 42.19 13.29
C HIS A 84 -4.72 41.69 14.59
N ILE A 85 -4.15 40.71 15.29
CA ILE A 85 -4.69 40.23 16.58
C ILE A 85 -4.71 41.34 17.63
N LEU A 86 -3.81 42.32 17.55
CA LEU A 86 -3.72 43.41 18.51
C LEU A 86 -4.92 44.36 18.42
N VAL A 87 -5.53 44.53 17.27
CA VAL A 87 -6.67 45.43 17.10
C VAL A 87 -7.85 45.04 18.00
N PRO A 88 -8.40 43.84 17.94
CA PRO A 88 -9.53 43.45 18.79
C PRO A 88 -9.12 43.37 20.28
N ILE A 89 -7.86 43.01 20.62
CA ILE A 89 -7.37 43.00 21.97
C ILE A 89 -7.37 44.44 22.54
N THR A 90 -6.86 45.41 21.77
CA THR A 90 -6.83 46.79 22.18
C THR A 90 -8.23 47.38 22.35
N ILE A 91 -9.13 47.08 21.40
CA ILE A 91 -10.52 47.54 21.45
C ILE A 91 -11.23 46.93 22.68
N ASN A 92 -11.12 45.64 22.92
CA ASN A 92 -11.71 44.97 24.08
C ASN A 92 -11.16 45.50 25.42
N ALA A 93 -9.89 45.94 25.48
CA ALA A 93 -9.30 46.51 26.68
C ALA A 93 -9.78 47.95 26.94
N LEU A 94 -9.96 48.75 25.89
CA LEU A 94 -10.26 50.16 26.02
C LEU A 94 -11.77 50.45 26.03
N LEU A 95 -12.55 49.71 25.28
CA LEU A 95 -13.97 49.97 25.09
C LEU A 95 -14.79 49.96 26.39
N PRO A 96 -14.65 48.98 27.30
CA PRO A 96 -15.37 48.96 28.57
C PRO A 96 -14.95 50.07 29.54
N ILE A 97 -13.76 50.66 29.31
CA ILE A 97 -13.25 51.78 30.14
C ILE A 97 -13.82 53.13 29.66
N THR A 98 -14.23 53.18 28.41
CA THR A 98 -14.62 54.47 27.75
C THR A 98 -16.10 54.61 27.52
N LEU A 99 -16.90 53.56 27.58
CA LEU A 99 -18.33 53.56 27.32
C LEU A 99 -19.12 52.97 28.48
N ALA A 100 -20.34 53.52 28.70
CA ALA A 100 -21.25 52.96 29.72
C ALA A 100 -21.74 51.56 29.28
N PRO A 101 -21.87 50.63 30.26
CA PRO A 101 -22.11 49.20 29.97
C PRO A 101 -23.48 48.86 29.35
N ASP A 102 -24.46 49.76 29.40
CA ASP A 102 -25.86 49.48 29.01
C ASP A 102 -26.26 50.07 27.65
N THR A 103 -25.33 50.49 26.80
CA THR A 103 -25.63 51.02 25.48
C THR A 103 -25.80 49.91 24.44
N VAL A 104 -26.95 49.95 23.69
CA VAL A 104 -27.21 49.01 22.56
C VAL A 104 -26.07 49.03 21.52
N VAL A 105 -25.46 50.19 21.34
CA VAL A 105 -24.32 50.39 20.45
C VAL A 105 -23.10 49.55 20.90
N LEU A 106 -22.82 49.50 22.21
CA LEU A 106 -21.72 48.75 22.80
C LEU A 106 -21.86 47.24 22.45
N HIS A 107 -23.07 46.72 22.62
CA HIS A 107 -23.35 45.31 22.33
C HIS A 107 -23.01 44.92 20.87
N TYR A 108 -23.42 45.76 19.88
CA TYR A 108 -23.11 45.49 18.46
C TYR A 108 -21.61 45.68 18.18
N ILE A 109 -20.92 46.60 18.83
CA ILE A 109 -19.49 46.79 18.68
C ILE A 109 -18.76 45.58 19.28
N GLU A 110 -19.12 45.09 20.46
CA GLU A 110 -18.54 43.88 21.07
C GLU A 110 -18.74 42.64 20.20
N LEU A 111 -19.94 42.49 19.60
CA LEU A 111 -20.21 41.42 18.65
C LEU A 111 -19.29 41.52 17.43
N ALA A 112 -19.16 42.68 16.82
CA ALA A 112 -18.30 42.92 15.67
C ALA A 112 -16.82 42.69 15.99
N VAL A 113 -16.36 43.15 17.18
CA VAL A 113 -15.00 42.94 17.65
C VAL A 113 -14.72 41.47 17.93
N SER A 114 -15.67 40.74 18.51
CA SER A 114 -15.55 39.28 18.74
C SER A 114 -15.41 38.52 17.42
N ILE A 115 -16.21 38.87 16.40
CA ILE A 115 -16.08 38.27 15.05
C ILE A 115 -14.73 38.62 14.44
N TYR A 116 -14.33 39.91 14.54
CA TYR A 116 -13.02 40.34 14.03
C TYR A 116 -11.86 39.65 14.73
N TYR A 117 -11.97 39.39 16.05
CA TYR A 117 -10.98 38.63 16.80
C TYR A 117 -10.78 37.23 16.24
N ILE A 118 -11.87 36.51 15.93
CA ILE A 118 -11.81 35.18 15.31
C ILE A 118 -11.15 35.28 13.94
N VAL A 119 -11.55 36.24 13.10
CA VAL A 119 -10.96 36.42 11.77
C VAL A 119 -9.46 36.74 11.87
N ALA A 120 -9.05 37.61 12.79
CA ALA A 120 -7.64 37.93 13.02
C ALA A 120 -6.85 36.71 13.48
N MET A 121 -7.40 35.87 14.37
CA MET A 121 -6.80 34.61 14.81
C MET A 121 -6.63 33.63 13.65
N VAL A 122 -7.65 33.49 12.79
CA VAL A 122 -7.57 32.65 11.57
C VAL A 122 -6.47 33.11 10.63
N LEU A 123 -6.44 34.43 10.34
CA LEU A 123 -5.42 35.01 9.46
C LEU A 123 -4.00 34.80 10.01
N ALA A 124 -3.83 34.96 11.32
CA ALA A 124 -2.56 34.71 11.97
C ALA A 124 -2.16 33.23 11.93
N THR A 125 -3.10 32.33 12.23
CA THR A 125 -2.85 30.87 12.19
C THR A 125 -2.51 30.41 10.78
N ILE A 126 -3.25 30.89 9.76
CA ILE A 126 -2.94 30.60 8.34
C ILE A 126 -1.57 31.15 7.93
N ALA A 127 -1.19 32.33 8.44
CA ALA A 127 0.11 32.91 8.17
C ALA A 127 1.24 32.08 8.80
N LEU A 128 1.06 31.62 10.04
CA LEU A 128 2.00 30.75 10.76
C LEU A 128 2.13 29.38 10.08
N LEU A 129 1.00 28.72 9.79
CA LEU A 129 0.99 27.43 9.06
C LEU A 129 1.66 27.56 7.70
N GLY A 130 1.41 28.64 6.97
CA GLY A 130 2.06 28.90 5.70
C GLY A 130 3.57 29.09 5.83
N ALA A 131 4.03 29.78 6.87
CA ALA A 131 5.46 29.98 7.13
C ALA A 131 6.15 28.67 7.53
N LEU A 132 5.48 27.83 8.33
CA LEU A 132 5.96 26.50 8.71
C LEU A 132 6.07 25.59 7.48
N GLY A 133 5.04 25.56 6.64
CA GLY A 133 5.05 24.78 5.41
C GLY A 133 6.17 25.15 4.45
N ASP A 134 6.35 26.45 4.20
CA ASP A 134 7.42 26.93 3.31
C ASP A 134 8.80 26.74 3.92
N SER A 135 8.91 26.83 5.25
CA SER A 135 10.16 26.54 5.96
C SER A 135 10.55 25.07 5.91
N ALA A 136 9.57 24.17 6.07
CA ALA A 136 9.76 22.73 5.97
C ALA A 136 10.12 22.30 4.53
N PHE A 137 9.47 22.87 3.54
CA PHE A 137 9.74 22.57 2.13
C PHE A 137 11.15 22.97 1.69
N ASN A 138 11.68 24.07 2.22
CA ASN A 138 13.06 24.51 1.92
C ASN A 138 14.13 23.71 2.69
N ASN A 139 13.74 22.75 3.52
CA ASN A 139 14.67 21.88 4.21
C ASN A 139 14.83 20.57 3.41
N SER A 140 16.05 20.21 3.01
CA SER A 140 16.39 19.03 2.20
C SER A 140 15.79 17.71 2.74
N LYS A 141 15.62 17.61 4.06
CA LYS A 141 15.06 16.40 4.72
C LYS A 141 13.56 16.14 4.42
N PHE A 142 12.81 17.15 3.95
CA PHE A 142 11.37 17.08 3.76
C PHE A 142 10.93 17.40 2.32
N HIS A 143 11.91 17.52 1.39
CA HIS A 143 11.64 17.93 0.01
C HIS A 143 10.70 16.97 -0.73
N ASP A 144 10.85 15.66 -0.48
CA ASP A 144 10.08 14.60 -1.13
C ASP A 144 8.76 14.25 -0.41
N ARG A 145 8.43 14.96 0.68
CA ARG A 145 7.21 14.69 1.45
C ARG A 145 6.09 15.66 1.08
N PRO A 146 4.81 15.23 1.07
CA PRO A 146 3.66 16.06 0.69
C PRO A 146 3.25 17.07 1.79
N VAL A 147 4.25 17.78 2.39
CA VAL A 147 4.05 18.74 3.50
C VAL A 147 3.06 19.83 3.13
N LYS A 148 3.06 20.31 1.87
CA LYS A 148 2.13 21.35 1.41
C LYS A 148 0.68 20.91 1.51
N GLY A 149 0.38 19.65 1.19
CA GLY A 149 -0.97 19.08 1.30
C GLY A 149 -1.47 19.08 2.75
N PHE A 150 -0.66 18.62 3.69
CA PHE A 150 -1.01 18.62 5.12
C PHE A 150 -1.26 20.04 5.67
N ILE A 151 -0.43 21.02 5.28
CA ILE A 151 -0.64 22.42 5.65
C ILE A 151 -1.95 22.98 5.07
N GLN A 152 -2.29 22.61 3.84
CA GLN A 152 -3.54 23.03 3.22
C GLN A 152 -4.76 22.44 3.93
N VAL A 153 -4.73 21.17 4.30
CA VAL A 153 -5.77 20.54 5.14
C VAL A 153 -5.89 21.25 6.49
N GLY A 154 -4.77 21.53 7.16
CA GLY A 154 -4.75 22.27 8.42
C GLY A 154 -5.41 23.66 8.30
N LYS A 155 -5.16 24.39 7.20
CA LYS A 155 -5.83 25.69 6.95
C LYS A 155 -7.34 25.55 6.76
N ILE A 156 -7.80 24.51 6.05
CA ILE A 156 -9.23 24.24 5.87
C ILE A 156 -9.90 23.95 7.21
N ILE A 157 -9.28 23.13 8.06
CA ILE A 157 -9.79 22.81 9.39
C ILE A 157 -9.92 24.08 10.26
N VAL A 158 -8.90 24.95 10.24
CA VAL A 158 -8.93 26.21 10.98
C VAL A 158 -10.08 27.12 10.51
N ILE A 159 -10.28 27.24 9.20
CA ILE A 159 -11.38 28.01 8.63
C ILE A 159 -12.75 27.42 9.03
N LEU A 160 -12.88 26.09 8.97
CA LEU A 160 -14.12 25.39 9.33
C LEU A 160 -14.49 25.66 10.81
N ILE A 161 -13.51 25.46 11.73
CA ILE A 161 -13.72 25.72 13.17
C ILE A 161 -14.12 27.18 13.39
N ALA A 162 -13.43 28.12 12.77
CA ALA A 162 -13.73 29.54 12.90
C ALA A 162 -15.14 29.89 12.38
N THR A 163 -15.55 29.30 11.28
CA THR A 163 -16.90 29.46 10.73
C THR A 163 -17.97 28.98 11.72
N ILE A 164 -17.76 27.81 12.34
CA ILE A 164 -18.68 27.31 13.37
C ILE A 164 -18.75 28.24 14.57
N VAL A 165 -17.60 28.77 15.03
CA VAL A 165 -17.57 29.70 16.17
C VAL A 165 -18.24 31.02 15.81
N ILE A 166 -18.06 31.55 14.62
CA ILE A 166 -18.74 32.78 14.16
C ILE A 166 -20.27 32.56 14.10
N ILE A 167 -20.71 31.42 13.53
CA ILE A 167 -22.16 31.08 13.51
C ILE A 167 -22.70 30.93 14.93
N SER A 168 -21.94 30.33 15.84
CA SER A 168 -22.27 30.18 17.25
C SER A 168 -22.53 31.54 17.91
N ILE A 169 -21.66 32.51 17.70
CA ILE A 169 -21.80 33.87 18.22
C ILE A 169 -23.04 34.56 17.62
N LEU A 170 -23.21 34.46 16.30
CA LEU A 170 -24.34 35.11 15.60
C LEU A 170 -25.70 34.51 16.00
N THR A 171 -25.76 33.20 16.27
CA THR A 171 -27.01 32.50 16.63
C THR A 171 -27.23 32.41 18.14
N ASN A 172 -26.27 32.87 18.92
CA ASN A 172 -26.26 32.72 20.41
C ASN A 172 -26.48 31.27 20.86
N LYS A 173 -25.92 30.30 20.08
CA LYS A 173 -25.94 28.86 20.38
C LYS A 173 -24.53 28.37 20.73
N SER A 174 -24.41 27.36 21.59
CA SER A 174 -23.08 26.82 21.88
C SER A 174 -22.43 26.19 20.65
N PRO A 175 -21.11 26.34 20.44
CA PRO A 175 -20.41 25.68 19.34
C PRO A 175 -20.59 24.15 19.36
N LEU A 176 -20.66 23.53 20.54
CA LEU A 176 -20.92 22.08 20.71
C LEU A 176 -22.28 21.64 20.17
N TYR A 177 -23.32 22.47 20.33
CA TYR A 177 -24.65 22.19 19.76
C TYR A 177 -24.59 22.17 18.23
N LEU A 178 -23.90 23.13 17.63
CA LEU A 178 -23.73 23.19 16.16
C LEU A 178 -22.91 22.02 15.64
N ILE A 179 -21.81 21.67 16.34
CA ILE A 179 -20.95 20.52 16.00
C ILE A 179 -21.75 19.22 16.11
N GLY A 180 -22.58 19.07 17.16
CA GLY A 180 -23.41 17.88 17.34
C GLY A 180 -24.39 17.67 16.20
N GLY A 181 -25.12 18.71 15.81
CA GLY A 181 -26.07 18.66 14.69
C GLY A 181 -25.39 18.43 13.33
N LEU A 182 -24.33 19.19 13.04
CA LEU A 182 -23.53 19.01 11.81
C LEU A 182 -22.81 17.65 11.81
N GLY A 183 -22.32 17.19 12.96
CA GLY A 183 -21.63 15.92 13.09
C GLY A 183 -22.52 14.73 12.79
N ALA A 184 -23.76 14.73 13.28
CA ALA A 184 -24.74 13.70 12.96
C ALA A 184 -25.04 13.64 11.45
N PHE A 185 -25.25 14.79 10.82
CA PHE A 185 -25.46 14.87 9.39
C PHE A 185 -24.22 14.43 8.59
N ALA A 186 -23.02 14.87 8.99
CA ALA A 186 -21.77 14.46 8.36
C ALA A 186 -21.53 12.96 8.49
N ALA A 187 -21.88 12.34 9.62
CA ALA A 187 -21.76 10.90 9.80
C ALA A 187 -22.63 10.11 8.81
N VAL A 188 -23.87 10.56 8.58
CA VAL A 188 -24.77 9.95 7.58
C VAL A 188 -24.18 10.12 6.16
N LEU A 189 -23.72 11.31 5.81
CA LEU A 189 -23.10 11.55 4.51
C LEU A 189 -21.82 10.73 4.33
N MET A 190 -20.99 10.61 5.37
CA MET A 190 -19.77 9.79 5.34
C MET A 190 -20.11 8.31 5.15
N LEU A 191 -21.17 7.82 5.79
CA LEU A 191 -21.63 6.44 5.60
C LEU A 191 -22.08 6.20 4.14
N MET A 192 -22.81 7.15 3.55
CA MET A 192 -23.22 7.08 2.14
C MET A 192 -22.05 7.15 1.16
N ALA A 193 -21.04 7.96 1.47
CA ALA A 193 -19.87 8.15 0.61
C ALA A 193 -18.74 7.13 0.89
N LYS A 194 -18.87 6.26 1.89
CA LYS A 194 -17.83 5.34 2.36
C LYS A 194 -17.16 4.56 1.23
N ASP A 195 -17.96 3.94 0.37
CA ASP A 195 -17.42 3.07 -0.69
C ASP A 195 -16.66 3.87 -1.76
N SER A 196 -17.15 5.07 -2.07
CA SER A 196 -16.47 5.98 -2.99
C SER A 196 -15.13 6.47 -2.43
N ILE A 197 -15.11 6.83 -1.15
CA ILE A 197 -13.88 7.26 -0.45
C ILE A 197 -12.89 6.10 -0.37
N MET A 198 -13.36 4.90 0.00
CA MET A 198 -12.51 3.71 0.05
C MET A 198 -11.96 3.33 -1.33
N GLY A 199 -12.76 3.45 -2.39
CA GLY A 199 -12.32 3.25 -3.77
C GLY A 199 -11.20 4.23 -4.15
N PHE A 200 -11.39 5.51 -3.87
CA PHE A 200 -10.40 6.55 -4.15
C PHE A 200 -9.09 6.36 -3.35
N VAL A 201 -9.20 6.14 -2.04
CA VAL A 201 -8.03 5.88 -1.17
C VAL A 201 -7.31 4.61 -1.61
N GLY A 202 -8.07 3.56 -1.94
CA GLY A 202 -7.52 2.33 -2.48
C GLY A 202 -6.76 2.54 -3.78
N GLY A 203 -7.32 3.30 -4.73
CA GLY A 203 -6.64 3.63 -5.98
C GLY A 203 -5.34 4.40 -5.76
N PHE A 204 -5.35 5.37 -4.86
CA PHE A 204 -4.16 6.14 -4.50
C PHE A 204 -3.07 5.25 -3.88
N LEU A 205 -3.42 4.41 -2.89
CA LEU A 205 -2.46 3.51 -2.23
C LEU A 205 -1.91 2.45 -3.18
N LEU A 206 -2.73 1.93 -4.10
CA LEU A 206 -2.31 0.96 -5.10
C LEU A 206 -1.20 1.52 -6.00
N LEU A 207 -1.35 2.78 -6.44
CA LEU A 207 -0.39 3.47 -7.29
C LEU A 207 0.85 3.93 -6.51
N GLU A 208 0.69 4.51 -5.32
CA GLU A 208 1.79 5.01 -4.50
C GLU A 208 2.73 3.90 -4.04
N ASN A 209 2.18 2.73 -3.70
CA ASN A 209 2.97 1.57 -3.29
C ASN A 209 3.42 0.68 -4.47
N ASP A 210 3.16 1.08 -5.71
CA ASP A 210 3.55 0.33 -6.92
C ASP A 210 3.10 -1.14 -6.90
N MET A 211 1.93 -1.41 -6.32
CA MET A 211 1.45 -2.77 -6.15
C MET A 211 1.06 -3.43 -7.47
N VAL A 212 0.53 -2.65 -8.41
CA VAL A 212 0.09 -3.09 -9.74
C VAL A 212 0.41 -2.03 -10.77
N ARG A 213 0.94 -2.43 -11.93
CA ARG A 213 1.17 -1.59 -13.12
C ARG A 213 0.31 -2.03 -14.30
N LEU A 214 0.14 -1.12 -15.25
CA LEU A 214 -0.47 -1.46 -16.53
C LEU A 214 0.35 -2.56 -17.23
N GLY A 215 -0.32 -3.60 -17.68
CA GLY A 215 0.32 -4.76 -18.32
C GLY A 215 0.74 -5.88 -17.35
N ASP A 216 0.71 -5.67 -16.04
CA ASP A 216 1.00 -6.73 -15.08
C ASP A 216 0.02 -7.89 -15.22
N TRP A 217 0.53 -9.08 -15.14
CA TRP A 217 -0.27 -10.28 -14.96
C TRP A 217 -0.59 -10.44 -13.46
N ILE A 218 -1.87 -10.37 -13.12
CA ILE A 218 -2.36 -10.59 -11.78
C ILE A 218 -3.38 -11.73 -11.71
N GLU A 219 -3.42 -12.38 -10.56
CA GLU A 219 -4.35 -13.45 -10.25
C GLU A 219 -4.96 -13.21 -8.87
N ILE A 220 -6.28 -13.35 -8.75
CA ILE A 220 -6.97 -13.26 -7.46
C ILE A 220 -7.47 -14.67 -7.12
N PRO A 221 -6.83 -15.36 -6.17
CA PRO A 221 -7.20 -16.72 -5.76
C PRO A 221 -8.66 -16.80 -5.31
N GLY A 222 -9.33 -17.88 -5.73
CA GLY A 222 -10.75 -18.09 -5.39
C GLY A 222 -11.76 -17.32 -6.25
N THR A 223 -11.27 -16.61 -7.28
CA THR A 223 -12.10 -15.92 -8.27
C THR A 223 -11.72 -16.39 -9.69
N SER A 224 -12.50 -15.95 -10.70
CA SER A 224 -12.17 -16.16 -12.11
C SER A 224 -11.20 -15.11 -12.67
N ILE A 225 -10.62 -14.26 -11.83
CA ILE A 225 -9.76 -13.16 -12.26
C ILE A 225 -8.32 -13.66 -12.34
N ASN A 226 -7.85 -13.83 -13.59
CA ASN A 226 -6.49 -14.23 -13.91
C ASN A 226 -6.14 -13.72 -15.33
N GLY A 227 -5.30 -12.69 -15.40
CA GLY A 227 -4.99 -12.04 -16.68
C GLY A 227 -4.17 -10.77 -16.53
N ASN A 228 -4.06 -10.02 -17.63
CA ASN A 228 -3.27 -8.80 -17.67
C ASN A 228 -4.08 -7.55 -17.33
N VAL A 229 -3.51 -6.67 -16.53
CA VAL A 229 -4.08 -5.36 -16.21
C VAL A 229 -4.11 -4.51 -17.47
N SER A 230 -5.31 -4.17 -17.93
CA SER A 230 -5.54 -3.41 -19.16
C SER A 230 -5.80 -1.92 -18.93
N ASP A 231 -6.23 -1.55 -17.73
CA ASP A 231 -6.51 -0.16 -17.35
C ASP A 231 -6.46 0.00 -15.82
N ILE A 232 -5.91 1.14 -15.36
CA ILE A 232 -5.87 1.50 -13.94
C ILE A 232 -6.36 2.93 -13.80
N SER A 233 -7.47 3.11 -13.08
CA SER A 233 -7.96 4.42 -12.64
C SER A 233 -8.03 4.48 -11.12
N LEU A 234 -8.30 5.67 -10.56
CA LEU A 234 -8.42 5.84 -9.10
C LEU A 234 -9.55 5.02 -8.47
N THR A 235 -10.56 4.63 -9.25
CA THR A 235 -11.75 3.95 -8.76
C THR A 235 -11.93 2.55 -9.31
N ILE A 236 -11.21 2.18 -10.37
CA ILE A 236 -11.41 0.93 -11.09
C ILE A 236 -10.08 0.42 -11.65
N VAL A 237 -9.81 -0.88 -11.49
CA VAL A 237 -8.77 -1.63 -12.20
C VAL A 237 -9.47 -2.61 -13.14
N LYS A 238 -9.09 -2.63 -14.42
CA LYS A 238 -9.59 -3.60 -15.40
C LYS A 238 -8.52 -4.65 -15.69
N VAL A 239 -8.91 -5.90 -15.61
CA VAL A 239 -8.08 -7.06 -15.94
C VAL A 239 -8.68 -7.77 -17.14
N ARG A 240 -7.88 -7.95 -18.18
CA ARG A 240 -8.23 -8.80 -19.31
C ARG A 240 -7.78 -10.22 -19.01
N ASN A 241 -8.73 -11.10 -18.76
CA ASN A 241 -8.52 -12.51 -18.53
C ASN A 241 -8.02 -13.24 -19.80
N TRP A 242 -7.49 -14.43 -19.63
CA TRP A 242 -6.98 -15.26 -20.74
C TRP A 242 -8.05 -15.71 -21.74
N ASP A 243 -9.31 -15.73 -21.33
CA ASP A 243 -10.48 -15.98 -22.19
C ASP A 243 -11.01 -14.72 -22.91
N ASN A 244 -10.25 -13.59 -22.83
CA ASN A 244 -10.59 -12.26 -23.34
C ASN A 244 -11.76 -11.57 -22.63
N THR A 245 -12.30 -12.09 -21.57
CA THR A 245 -13.26 -11.36 -20.73
C THR A 245 -12.55 -10.25 -19.97
N ILE A 246 -13.29 -9.19 -19.63
CA ILE A 246 -12.75 -8.07 -18.84
C ILE A 246 -13.39 -8.09 -17.45
N ALA A 247 -12.58 -8.35 -16.45
CA ALA A 247 -12.98 -8.21 -15.06
C ALA A 247 -12.71 -6.77 -14.59
N THR A 248 -13.67 -6.19 -13.89
CA THR A 248 -13.57 -4.86 -13.30
C THR A 248 -13.51 -4.98 -11.78
N ILE A 249 -12.45 -4.45 -11.18
CA ILE A 249 -12.13 -4.62 -9.77
C ILE A 249 -12.00 -3.24 -9.12
N PRO A 250 -12.71 -2.95 -8.02
CA PRO A 250 -12.40 -1.77 -7.21
C PRO A 250 -10.97 -1.89 -6.62
N PRO A 251 -10.12 -0.84 -6.68
CA PRO A 251 -8.74 -0.89 -6.14
C PRO A 251 -8.69 -1.31 -4.66
N TYR A 252 -9.68 -0.92 -3.90
CA TYR A 252 -9.85 -1.33 -2.51
C TYR A 252 -9.84 -2.85 -2.30
N THR A 253 -10.41 -3.62 -3.22
CA THR A 253 -10.41 -5.09 -3.16
C THR A 253 -9.00 -5.67 -3.26
N LEU A 254 -8.12 -5.06 -4.07
CA LEU A 254 -6.72 -5.47 -4.20
C LEU A 254 -5.90 -5.14 -2.96
N ILE A 255 -6.22 -4.04 -2.25
CA ILE A 255 -5.50 -3.64 -1.04
C ILE A 255 -5.91 -4.47 0.18
N ASN A 256 -7.20 -4.76 0.31
CA ASN A 256 -7.72 -5.53 1.45
C ASN A 256 -7.69 -7.04 1.26
N GLY A 257 -7.61 -7.50 0.02
CA GLY A 257 -7.54 -8.91 -0.34
C GLY A 257 -6.12 -9.38 -0.62
N THR A 258 -5.99 -10.69 -0.83
CA THR A 258 -4.75 -11.29 -1.32
C THR A 258 -4.84 -11.44 -2.83
N PHE A 259 -3.85 -10.98 -3.54
CA PHE A 259 -3.68 -11.25 -4.97
C PHE A 259 -2.22 -11.63 -5.26
N ILE A 260 -1.99 -12.31 -6.37
CA ILE A 260 -0.66 -12.70 -6.86
C ILE A 260 -0.33 -11.77 -8.02
N ASN A 261 0.80 -11.07 -7.93
CA ASN A 261 1.37 -10.33 -9.05
C ASN A 261 2.53 -11.13 -9.65
N TRP A 262 2.37 -11.54 -10.91
CA TRP A 262 3.35 -12.34 -11.63
C TRP A 262 4.50 -11.51 -12.25
N ARG A 263 4.53 -10.19 -12.04
CA ARG A 263 5.62 -9.30 -12.50
C ARG A 263 6.99 -9.83 -12.08
N GLY A 264 7.14 -10.20 -10.80
CA GLY A 264 8.40 -10.72 -10.27
C GLY A 264 8.88 -12.02 -10.96
N MET A 265 7.95 -12.88 -11.42
CA MET A 265 8.31 -14.02 -12.25
C MET A 265 8.88 -13.56 -13.60
N GLY A 266 8.22 -12.61 -14.27
CA GLY A 266 8.69 -12.03 -15.52
C GLY A 266 10.09 -11.42 -15.39
N GLU A 267 10.29 -10.61 -14.36
CA GLU A 267 11.57 -9.93 -14.07
C GLU A 267 12.69 -10.91 -13.68
N SER A 268 12.36 -12.04 -13.03
CA SER A 268 13.34 -13.08 -12.68
C SER A 268 13.93 -13.79 -13.89
N GLY A 269 13.25 -13.75 -15.04
CA GLY A 269 13.64 -14.44 -16.27
C GLY A 269 13.56 -15.96 -16.18
N GLY A 270 12.84 -16.52 -15.18
CA GLY A 270 12.67 -17.95 -15.02
C GLY A 270 11.27 -18.30 -14.50
N ARG A 271 10.59 -19.24 -15.18
CA ARG A 271 9.28 -19.74 -14.76
C ARG A 271 9.41 -21.10 -14.11
N ARG A 272 8.79 -21.28 -12.95
CA ARG A 272 8.93 -22.49 -12.14
C ARG A 272 8.17 -23.67 -12.72
N ILE A 273 8.84 -24.81 -12.84
CA ILE A 273 8.24 -26.14 -13.01
C ILE A 273 8.23 -26.79 -11.62
N ALA A 274 7.06 -27.24 -11.17
CA ALA A 274 6.90 -27.98 -9.90
C ALA A 274 5.89 -29.11 -10.12
N ARG A 275 6.22 -30.04 -11.02
CA ARG A 275 5.40 -31.19 -11.39
C ARG A 275 6.09 -32.50 -11.03
N GLY A 276 5.36 -33.58 -11.02
CA GLY A 276 5.94 -34.88 -10.69
C GLY A 276 5.02 -36.05 -11.03
N TYR A 277 5.53 -37.23 -10.77
CA TYR A 277 4.80 -38.49 -10.86
C TYR A 277 4.69 -39.15 -9.50
N THR A 278 3.54 -39.73 -9.19
CA THR A 278 3.38 -40.57 -8.00
C THR A 278 3.71 -42.01 -8.39
N VAL A 279 4.66 -42.60 -7.71
CA VAL A 279 5.12 -43.99 -7.96
C VAL A 279 4.47 -44.91 -6.94
N LYS A 280 4.02 -46.09 -7.37
CA LYS A 280 3.50 -47.13 -6.48
C LYS A 280 4.59 -47.57 -5.48
N LEU A 281 4.27 -47.63 -4.20
CA LEU A 281 5.22 -48.02 -3.18
C LEU A 281 5.83 -49.43 -3.41
N ASP A 282 5.04 -50.34 -3.93
CA ASP A 282 5.48 -51.73 -4.24
C ASP A 282 6.59 -51.78 -5.32
N ASN A 283 6.73 -50.71 -6.10
CA ASN A 283 7.76 -50.58 -7.12
C ASN A 283 9.09 -50.04 -6.56
N ILE A 284 9.11 -49.55 -5.30
CA ILE A 284 10.30 -49.03 -4.68
C ILE A 284 11.06 -50.21 -4.02
N LYS A 285 12.24 -50.51 -4.56
CA LYS A 285 13.02 -51.65 -4.16
C LYS A 285 14.52 -51.36 -4.28
N PRO A 286 15.37 -52.19 -3.67
CA PRO A 286 16.82 -52.13 -3.87
C PRO A 286 17.19 -52.28 -5.35
N CYS A 287 18.25 -51.61 -5.76
CA CYS A 287 18.75 -51.68 -7.13
C CYS A 287 19.32 -53.07 -7.42
N SER A 288 18.77 -53.75 -8.45
CA SER A 288 19.34 -54.99 -8.93
C SER A 288 20.53 -54.76 -9.88
N GLU A 289 21.47 -55.69 -9.97
CA GLU A 289 22.59 -55.57 -10.92
C GLU A 289 22.11 -55.46 -12.37
N THR A 290 21.04 -56.17 -12.73
CA THR A 290 20.45 -56.14 -14.06
C THR A 290 19.93 -54.77 -14.41
N MET A 291 19.26 -54.11 -13.46
CA MET A 291 18.79 -52.74 -13.60
C MET A 291 19.98 -51.77 -13.70
N LEU A 292 20.97 -51.89 -12.82
CA LEU A 292 22.17 -51.03 -12.85
C LEU A 292 22.91 -51.13 -14.20
N ARG A 293 23.06 -52.36 -14.76
CA ARG A 293 23.65 -52.50 -16.09
C ARG A 293 22.82 -51.88 -17.21
N ARG A 294 21.51 -51.89 -17.08
CA ARG A 294 20.58 -51.29 -18.06
C ARG A 294 20.69 -49.74 -18.03
N VAL A 295 20.58 -49.14 -16.83
CA VAL A 295 20.58 -47.68 -16.70
C VAL A 295 21.96 -47.06 -16.93
N LYS A 296 23.07 -47.79 -16.70
CA LYS A 296 24.41 -47.33 -17.12
C LYS A 296 24.54 -47.08 -18.63
N LYS A 297 23.74 -47.72 -19.45
CA LYS A 297 23.71 -47.48 -20.92
C LYS A 297 22.89 -46.27 -21.32
N LEU A 298 22.07 -45.76 -20.42
CA LEU A 298 21.19 -44.61 -20.67
C LEU A 298 21.98 -43.31 -20.76
N ASP A 299 22.96 -43.13 -19.87
CA ASP A 299 23.67 -41.86 -19.70
C ASP A 299 25.09 -42.10 -19.14
N SER A 300 26.09 -41.42 -19.69
CA SER A 300 27.50 -41.56 -19.31
C SER A 300 27.81 -40.98 -17.92
N GLU A 301 27.17 -39.89 -17.53
CA GLU A 301 27.33 -39.28 -16.21
C GLU A 301 26.69 -40.17 -15.14
N LEU A 302 25.50 -40.69 -15.40
CA LEU A 302 24.86 -41.69 -14.53
C LEU A 302 25.72 -42.95 -14.41
N ALA A 303 26.34 -43.41 -15.50
CA ALA A 303 27.25 -44.57 -15.43
C ALA A 303 28.47 -44.32 -14.52
N THR A 304 29.06 -43.13 -14.61
CA THR A 304 30.14 -42.67 -13.76
C THR A 304 29.68 -42.58 -12.29
N TYR A 305 28.55 -41.98 -12.06
CA TYR A 305 27.92 -41.85 -10.72
C TYR A 305 27.70 -43.23 -10.08
N ILE A 306 27.09 -44.17 -10.78
CA ILE A 306 26.84 -45.52 -10.29
C ILE A 306 28.17 -46.21 -9.97
N THR A 307 29.20 -46.08 -10.81
CA THR A 307 30.51 -46.70 -10.59
C THR A 307 31.19 -46.15 -9.33
N LEU A 308 31.20 -44.82 -9.16
CA LEU A 308 31.75 -44.18 -7.99
C LEU A 308 31.00 -44.59 -6.70
N LYS A 309 29.68 -44.61 -6.73
CA LYS A 309 28.87 -45.04 -5.55
C LYS A 309 29.06 -46.51 -5.21
N THR A 310 29.19 -47.39 -6.21
CA THR A 310 29.48 -48.79 -6.00
C THR A 310 30.87 -48.97 -5.36
N GLN A 311 31.89 -48.23 -5.81
CA GLN A 311 33.23 -48.26 -5.20
C GLN A 311 33.22 -47.75 -3.75
N GLN A 312 32.50 -46.65 -3.49
CA GLN A 312 32.33 -46.11 -2.13
C GLN A 312 31.66 -47.12 -1.20
N ALA A 313 30.62 -47.81 -1.64
CA ALA A 313 29.94 -48.83 -0.86
C ALA A 313 30.87 -50.03 -0.54
N MET A 314 31.70 -50.46 -1.51
CA MET A 314 32.67 -51.54 -1.32
C MET A 314 33.82 -51.17 -0.36
N SER A 315 34.19 -49.87 -0.27
CA SER A 315 35.22 -49.39 0.63
C SER A 315 34.71 -49.10 2.06
N GLY A 316 33.50 -49.50 2.40
CA GLY A 316 32.93 -49.34 3.73
C GLY A 316 32.55 -47.89 4.11
N HIS A 317 32.65 -46.95 3.17
CA HIS A 317 32.16 -45.60 3.38
C HIS A 317 30.63 -45.62 3.18
N THR A 318 29.90 -45.39 4.28
CA THR A 318 28.45 -45.23 4.22
C THR A 318 28.11 -44.11 3.24
N ALA A 319 27.24 -44.39 2.28
CA ALA A 319 26.82 -43.49 1.19
C ALA A 319 26.10 -42.22 1.65
N ASN A 320 26.28 -41.82 2.90
CA ASN A 320 25.55 -40.72 3.55
C ASN A 320 26.33 -39.40 3.65
N THR A 321 27.46 -39.30 2.97
CA THR A 321 28.12 -37.99 2.80
C THR A 321 27.38 -37.19 1.79
N ALA A 322 27.02 -35.96 2.16
CA ALA A 322 26.46 -34.98 1.22
C ALA A 322 27.30 -34.98 -0.06
N ASN A 323 26.66 -35.26 -1.19
CA ASN A 323 27.35 -35.30 -2.47
C ASN A 323 27.95 -33.91 -2.74
N PRO A 324 29.31 -33.78 -2.93
CA PRO A 324 29.94 -32.51 -3.20
C PRO A 324 29.43 -31.83 -4.48
N ASP A 325 28.81 -32.61 -5.39
CA ASP A 325 28.24 -32.09 -6.64
C ASP A 325 26.81 -31.49 -6.47
N GLY A 326 26.30 -31.39 -5.24
CA GLY A 326 25.00 -30.81 -4.94
C GLY A 326 23.79 -31.66 -5.29
N LEU A 327 23.98 -32.94 -5.65
CA LEU A 327 22.88 -33.87 -5.89
C LEU A 327 22.22 -34.26 -4.57
N MET A 328 20.94 -33.96 -4.40
CA MET A 328 20.19 -34.27 -3.19
C MET A 328 19.95 -35.77 -3.06
N ASN A 329 20.61 -36.40 -2.10
CA ASN A 329 20.35 -37.78 -1.64
C ASN A 329 20.22 -38.86 -2.73
N GLY A 330 20.92 -38.68 -3.86
CA GLY A 330 20.99 -39.75 -4.85
C GLY A 330 21.80 -40.91 -4.31
N THR A 331 21.16 -41.99 -3.92
CA THR A 331 21.81 -43.23 -3.54
C THR A 331 21.50 -44.29 -4.58
N ILE A 332 22.40 -45.27 -4.72
CA ILE A 332 22.14 -46.46 -5.52
C ILE A 332 21.39 -47.54 -4.69
N ASP A 333 21.01 -47.24 -3.45
CA ASP A 333 20.37 -48.17 -2.56
C ASP A 333 18.96 -48.55 -3.05
N THR A 334 18.23 -47.57 -3.58
CA THR A 334 16.91 -47.81 -4.12
C THR A 334 16.81 -47.30 -5.54
N ASN A 335 15.98 -47.94 -6.35
CA ASN A 335 15.66 -47.51 -7.71
C ASN A 335 15.07 -46.11 -7.77
N ALA A 336 14.26 -45.71 -6.79
CA ALA A 336 13.71 -44.36 -6.67
C ALA A 336 14.81 -43.33 -6.40
N GLY A 337 15.77 -43.63 -5.52
CA GLY A 337 16.93 -42.80 -5.25
C GLY A 337 17.81 -42.60 -6.48
N LEU A 338 18.08 -43.66 -7.22
CA LEU A 338 18.85 -43.64 -8.45
C LEU A 338 18.15 -42.86 -9.56
N PHE A 339 16.82 -43.02 -9.71
CA PHE A 339 16.04 -42.24 -10.66
C PHE A 339 16.06 -40.72 -10.33
N ARG A 340 15.96 -40.37 -9.05
CA ARG A 340 16.06 -38.95 -8.63
C ARG A 340 17.44 -38.36 -8.99
N ALA A 341 18.50 -39.08 -8.77
CA ALA A 341 19.86 -38.67 -9.16
C ALA A 341 19.94 -38.45 -10.68
N TYR A 342 19.46 -39.40 -11.48
CA TYR A 342 19.38 -39.27 -12.91
C TYR A 342 18.56 -38.03 -13.36
N ALA A 343 17.38 -37.88 -12.79
CA ALA A 343 16.50 -36.79 -13.16
C ALA A 343 17.11 -35.41 -12.82
N GLU A 344 17.83 -35.29 -11.69
CA GLU A 344 18.54 -34.06 -11.36
C GLU A 344 19.69 -33.77 -12.32
N MET A 345 20.50 -34.78 -12.68
CA MET A 345 21.56 -34.65 -13.69
C MET A 345 21.00 -34.21 -15.03
N TYR A 346 19.89 -34.82 -15.46
CA TYR A 346 19.21 -34.44 -16.70
C TYR A 346 18.76 -32.99 -16.69
N LEU A 347 18.08 -32.55 -15.62
CA LEU A 347 17.62 -31.17 -15.48
C LEU A 347 18.78 -30.17 -15.45
N ARG A 348 19.87 -30.48 -14.77
CA ARG A 348 21.06 -29.60 -14.71
C ARG A 348 21.76 -29.47 -16.06
N ARG A 349 21.70 -30.48 -16.92
CA ARG A 349 22.25 -30.43 -18.29
C ARG A 349 21.31 -29.84 -19.30
N HIS A 350 20.03 -29.83 -19.03
CA HIS A 350 19.03 -29.37 -19.98
C HIS A 350 19.26 -27.90 -20.38
N PRO A 351 19.38 -27.54 -21.67
CA PRO A 351 19.76 -26.21 -22.11
C PRO A 351 18.73 -25.13 -21.74
N LEU A 352 17.48 -25.52 -21.65
CA LEU A 352 16.35 -24.61 -21.38
C LEU A 352 15.97 -24.53 -19.89
N ILE A 353 16.80 -25.11 -19.00
CA ILE A 353 16.65 -25.00 -17.55
C ILE A 353 17.74 -24.07 -16.98
N ARG A 354 17.33 -23.14 -16.13
CA ARG A 354 18.21 -22.19 -15.42
C ARG A 354 19.02 -22.90 -14.35
N LYS A 355 20.36 -22.80 -14.46
CA LYS A 355 21.32 -23.46 -13.55
C LYS A 355 21.68 -22.57 -12.35
N ASP A 356 21.45 -21.28 -12.46
CA ASP A 356 21.64 -20.30 -11.40
C ASP A 356 20.45 -20.24 -10.41
N MET A 357 19.32 -20.86 -10.77
CA MET A 357 18.15 -21.05 -9.92
C MET A 357 18.11 -22.47 -9.34
N LEU A 358 17.24 -22.67 -8.34
CA LEU A 358 17.11 -23.95 -7.67
C LEU A 358 16.66 -25.05 -8.64
N VAL A 359 17.46 -26.12 -8.71
CA VAL A 359 17.14 -27.37 -9.39
C VAL A 359 17.21 -28.49 -8.37
N MET A 360 16.12 -29.22 -8.18
CA MET A 360 16.08 -30.39 -7.31
C MET A 360 15.03 -31.40 -7.75
N VAL A 361 15.26 -32.66 -7.41
CA VAL A 361 14.29 -33.75 -7.53
C VAL A 361 14.08 -34.33 -6.14
N ARG A 362 12.86 -34.21 -5.61
CA ARG A 362 12.54 -34.64 -4.25
C ARG A 362 11.33 -35.56 -4.21
N THR A 363 11.25 -36.35 -3.12
CA THR A 363 10.02 -37.05 -2.77
C THR A 363 9.18 -36.14 -1.89
N LEU A 364 7.87 -36.16 -2.08
CA LEU A 364 6.91 -35.56 -1.18
C LEU A 364 6.39 -36.60 -0.21
N GLU A 365 5.48 -36.17 0.68
CA GLU A 365 4.83 -37.05 1.62
C GLU A 365 4.06 -38.17 0.89
N PRO A 366 4.24 -39.44 1.24
CA PRO A 366 3.50 -40.54 0.68
C PRO A 366 2.00 -40.37 0.92
N ASN A 367 1.20 -40.73 -0.07
CA ASN A 367 -0.26 -40.67 -0.01
C ASN A 367 -0.86 -42.04 -0.40
N GLY A 368 -2.20 -42.16 -0.38
CA GLY A 368 -2.89 -43.39 -0.74
C GLY A 368 -2.60 -43.93 -2.14
N ASN A 369 -2.02 -43.11 -3.04
CA ASN A 369 -1.64 -43.49 -4.40
C ASN A 369 -0.14 -43.91 -4.51
N GLY A 370 0.66 -43.64 -3.49
CA GLY A 370 2.09 -43.99 -3.46
C GLY A 370 3.00 -42.83 -3.04
N LEU A 371 4.24 -42.84 -3.53
CA LEU A 371 5.28 -41.85 -3.25
C LEU A 371 5.38 -40.87 -4.42
N PRO A 372 5.01 -39.57 -4.21
CA PRO A 372 5.19 -38.56 -5.25
C PRO A 372 6.67 -38.18 -5.38
N ILE A 373 7.18 -38.18 -6.62
CA ILE A 373 8.50 -37.66 -6.98
C ILE A 373 8.27 -36.36 -7.72
N GLN A 374 8.74 -35.24 -7.17
CA GLN A 374 8.57 -33.90 -7.72
C GLN A 374 9.84 -33.39 -8.36
N PHE A 375 9.72 -32.92 -9.58
CA PHE A 375 10.73 -32.17 -10.33
C PHE A 375 10.52 -30.69 -10.07
N TYR A 376 11.55 -30.01 -9.53
CA TYR A 376 11.49 -28.61 -9.19
C TYR A 376 12.64 -27.88 -9.87
N CYS A 377 12.34 -27.04 -10.84
CA CYS A 377 13.33 -26.29 -11.60
C CYS A 377 12.71 -25.03 -12.20
N PHE A 378 13.51 -24.21 -12.87
CA PHE A 378 13.08 -23.00 -13.53
C PHE A 378 13.54 -23.04 -14.99
N THR A 379 12.63 -22.68 -15.91
CA THR A 379 12.93 -22.54 -17.35
C THR A 379 13.74 -21.25 -17.61
N THR A 380 14.45 -21.21 -18.75
CA THR A 380 15.18 -20.01 -19.20
C THR A 380 14.27 -18.96 -19.85
N THR A 381 12.98 -19.24 -19.97
CA THR A 381 11.97 -18.32 -20.51
C THR A 381 10.76 -18.26 -19.58
N THR A 382 10.09 -17.11 -19.57
CA THR A 382 8.81 -16.89 -18.87
C THR A 382 7.62 -16.91 -19.83
N GLU A 383 7.87 -16.96 -21.14
CA GLU A 383 6.88 -16.98 -22.18
C GLU A 383 6.04 -18.28 -22.08
N TRP A 384 4.72 -18.15 -22.13
CA TRP A 384 3.82 -19.24 -21.75
C TRP A 384 3.91 -20.45 -22.68
N ILE A 385 3.85 -20.24 -23.97
CA ILE A 385 3.85 -21.34 -24.96
C ILE A 385 5.18 -22.10 -24.90
N ALA A 386 6.30 -21.39 -24.86
CA ALA A 386 7.62 -22.00 -24.74
C ALA A 386 7.79 -22.73 -23.40
N TYR A 387 7.31 -22.17 -22.32
CA TYR A 387 7.30 -22.83 -21.00
C TYR A 387 6.52 -24.14 -21.01
N GLU A 388 5.31 -24.16 -21.57
CA GLU A 388 4.50 -25.40 -21.64
C GLU A 388 5.17 -26.46 -22.51
N SER A 389 5.82 -26.07 -23.62
CA SER A 389 6.59 -26.97 -24.47
C SER A 389 7.74 -27.61 -23.71
N ILE A 390 8.56 -26.83 -23.03
CA ILE A 390 9.70 -27.31 -22.22
C ILE A 390 9.22 -28.25 -21.11
N GLN A 391 8.16 -27.86 -20.43
CA GLN A 391 7.60 -28.64 -19.34
C GLN A 391 7.06 -29.98 -19.85
N SER A 392 6.35 -29.99 -20.98
CA SER A 392 5.82 -31.22 -21.61
C SER A 392 6.95 -32.16 -22.01
N GLU A 393 7.97 -31.65 -22.71
CA GLU A 393 9.15 -32.43 -23.11
C GLU A 393 9.83 -33.11 -21.92
N ILE A 394 10.06 -32.37 -20.82
CA ILE A 394 10.68 -32.92 -19.62
C ILE A 394 9.81 -34.01 -18.97
N MET A 395 8.49 -33.77 -18.88
CA MET A 395 7.58 -34.74 -18.28
C MET A 395 7.46 -36.02 -19.13
N GLU A 396 7.33 -35.89 -20.45
CA GLU A 396 7.32 -37.03 -21.36
C GLU A 396 8.60 -37.83 -21.32
N HIS A 397 9.76 -37.15 -21.27
CA HIS A 397 11.06 -37.79 -21.10
C HIS A 397 11.08 -38.65 -19.83
N PHE A 398 10.73 -38.09 -18.70
CA PHE A 398 10.74 -38.85 -17.45
C PHE A 398 9.74 -39.99 -17.44
N ALA A 399 8.55 -39.82 -18.00
CA ALA A 399 7.58 -40.89 -18.12
C ALA A 399 8.15 -42.08 -18.94
N SER A 400 8.86 -41.78 -20.05
CA SER A 400 9.45 -42.81 -20.90
C SER A 400 10.62 -43.54 -20.29
N VAL A 401 11.37 -42.87 -19.42
CA VAL A 401 12.60 -43.42 -18.80
C VAL A 401 12.31 -44.16 -17.49
N MET A 402 11.28 -43.78 -16.72
CA MET A 402 10.94 -44.40 -15.43
C MET A 402 10.90 -45.95 -15.47
N PRO A 403 10.33 -46.60 -16.47
CA PRO A 403 10.31 -48.07 -16.56
C PRO A 403 11.71 -48.70 -16.58
N LEU A 404 12.75 -48.01 -17.08
CA LEU A 404 14.13 -48.51 -17.07
C LEU A 404 14.66 -48.64 -15.65
N PHE A 405 14.15 -47.83 -14.71
CA PHE A 405 14.40 -47.91 -13.26
C PHE A 405 13.39 -48.81 -12.53
N GLU A 406 12.55 -49.54 -13.26
CA GLU A 406 11.50 -50.40 -12.70
C GLU A 406 10.50 -49.60 -11.82
N LEU A 407 10.32 -48.33 -12.16
CA LEU A 407 9.35 -47.43 -11.55
C LEU A 407 8.15 -47.20 -12.48
N TYR A 408 6.96 -47.38 -11.94
CA TYR A 408 5.73 -47.17 -12.71
C TYR A 408 4.83 -46.19 -12.03
N PRO A 409 4.40 -45.11 -12.74
CA PRO A 409 3.46 -44.18 -12.19
C PRO A 409 2.17 -44.85 -11.76
N PHE A 410 1.59 -44.34 -10.66
CA PHE A 410 0.25 -44.76 -10.25
C PHE A 410 -0.77 -44.29 -11.29
N GLN A 411 -1.64 -45.20 -11.68
CA GLN A 411 -2.81 -44.95 -12.49
C GLN A 411 -4.01 -45.60 -11.83
N THR A 412 -5.13 -44.90 -11.81
CA THR A 412 -6.40 -45.47 -11.38
C THR A 412 -6.84 -46.50 -12.43
N ALA A 413 -7.27 -47.67 -11.97
CA ALA A 413 -7.77 -48.72 -12.89
C ALA A 413 -8.91 -48.17 -13.74
N GLY A 414 -8.74 -48.25 -15.05
CA GLY A 414 -9.77 -47.87 -16.02
C GLY A 414 -10.72 -49.04 -16.26
N SER A 415 -11.80 -48.77 -17.00
CA SER A 415 -12.77 -49.79 -17.40
C SER A 415 -12.11 -50.98 -18.09
N ARG A 416 -11.05 -50.73 -18.88
CA ARG A 416 -10.29 -51.76 -19.59
C ARG A 416 -9.52 -52.67 -18.64
N ASP A 417 -8.92 -52.10 -17.60
CA ASP A 417 -8.16 -52.89 -16.59
C ASP A 417 -9.10 -53.76 -15.78
N THR A 418 -10.31 -53.29 -15.48
CA THR A 418 -11.36 -54.06 -14.83
C THR A 418 -11.82 -55.23 -15.68
N VAL A 419 -11.99 -55.03 -16.97
CA VAL A 419 -12.36 -56.07 -17.91
C VAL A 419 -11.24 -57.12 -18.03
N ILE A 420 -9.96 -56.68 -18.11
CA ILE A 420 -8.80 -57.57 -18.18
C ILE A 420 -8.68 -58.40 -16.87
N SER A 421 -8.89 -57.75 -15.72
CA SER A 421 -8.91 -58.43 -14.43
C SER A 421 -10.02 -59.49 -14.37
N GLY A 422 -11.23 -59.14 -14.78
CA GLY A 422 -12.36 -60.04 -14.84
C GLY A 422 -12.15 -61.25 -15.80
N LEU A 423 -11.43 -61.00 -16.92
CA LEU A 423 -11.01 -62.07 -17.81
C LEU A 423 -9.99 -63.01 -17.22
N LEU A 424 -9.00 -62.46 -16.48
CA LEU A 424 -7.97 -63.24 -15.80
C LEU A 424 -8.53 -64.05 -14.63
N GLU A 425 -9.60 -63.52 -13.99
CA GLU A 425 -10.33 -64.23 -12.92
C GLU A 425 -11.38 -65.19 -13.42
N GLY A 426 -11.53 -65.32 -14.77
CA GLY A 426 -12.49 -66.24 -15.39
C GLY A 426 -13.94 -65.78 -15.33
N GLN A 427 -14.17 -64.50 -14.97
CA GLN A 427 -15.53 -63.91 -14.90
C GLN A 427 -16.17 -63.65 -16.27
N TYR A 428 -15.35 -63.51 -17.33
CA TYR A 428 -15.81 -63.24 -18.72
C TYR A 428 -15.17 -64.20 -19.69
N PRO A 429 -15.93 -64.83 -20.62
CA PRO A 429 -15.37 -65.66 -21.67
C PRO A 429 -14.64 -64.82 -22.70
N ILE A 430 -13.38 -65.15 -22.99
CA ILE A 430 -12.43 -64.42 -23.86
C ILE A 430 -13.00 -64.27 -25.28
N GLU A 431 -13.94 -65.11 -25.70
CA GLU A 431 -14.48 -65.20 -27.09
C GLU A 431 -15.40 -64.03 -27.48
N HIS A 432 -15.83 -63.17 -26.53
CA HIS A 432 -16.87 -62.16 -26.79
C HIS A 432 -16.40 -60.71 -26.72
N ILE A 433 -15.10 -60.42 -26.65
CA ILE A 433 -14.62 -59.05 -26.53
C ILE A 433 -13.92 -58.60 -27.80
N ASP A 434 -14.67 -57.98 -28.68
CA ASP A 434 -14.12 -57.32 -29.86
C ASP A 434 -13.28 -56.09 -29.48
N GLY A 435 -12.06 -56.00 -30.01
CA GLY A 435 -11.17 -54.85 -29.86
C GLY A 435 -10.11 -54.92 -28.75
N LEU A 436 -9.98 -56.01 -28.03
CA LEU A 436 -8.82 -56.25 -27.15
C LEU A 436 -7.57 -56.65 -27.95
N PRO A 437 -6.39 -56.03 -27.72
CA PRO A 437 -5.15 -56.31 -28.44
C PRO A 437 -4.51 -57.68 -28.15
N TYR A 438 -5.20 -58.53 -27.43
CA TYR A 438 -4.68 -59.84 -26.97
C TYR A 438 -5.30 -61.05 -27.64
N LYS A 439 -5.73 -60.90 -28.91
CA LYS A 439 -6.25 -62.02 -29.70
C LYS A 439 -5.20 -63.07 -30.05
N THR A 440 -3.96 -62.93 -29.62
CA THR A 440 -2.88 -63.89 -29.95
C THR A 440 -1.90 -64.07 -28.81
N MET A 441 -2.28 -64.75 -27.76
CA MET A 441 -1.33 -65.56 -26.99
C MET A 441 -1.92 -66.98 -26.95
N LYS A 442 -1.62 -67.76 -28.00
CA LYS A 442 -1.55 -69.19 -27.92
C LYS A 442 -0.12 -69.61 -27.55
#